data_27a57fee2d7c2729181f12b4800bb468
#
_entry.id   27a57fee2d7c2729181f12b4800bb468
#
_cell.length_a   1.000
_cell.length_b   1.000
_cell.length_c   1.000
_cell.angle_alpha   90.00
_cell.angle_beta   90.00
_cell.angle_gamma   90.00
#
_symmetry.space_group_name_H-M   'P 1'
#
loop_
_entity.id
_entity.type
_entity.pdbx_description
1 polymer ?
#
loop_
_entity_poly.entity_id
_entity_poly.type
_entity_poly.pdbx_seq_one_letter_code
_entity_poly.pdbx_strand_id
1 'polypeptide(L)'
;MRLLQQALTFDDVLLVPAHSVVMPREVNLSTHLTRNIKLNIPLVSAAMDTVTEAPLAIVLAQEGGLGIIHKNMTPALQAAHVSRVKRFESGVVNDPVTIQPHMTVRDVLALTQKHKISGLPVVDGDKIVGIVTNRDLRFETNLDQAISNIMTPRDRLITVREGAPREEAIHLLHQYRLERVLVIDDKDTLKGLITVKDIQKSHDHPFACKDSKGRLRVGAAVGVGEGTEERVAALAAAGVDVIVVDTAHGHSQGVLDRVNWVKKNFPKIEVIGGNIATADAAKALVDAGADGVKVGIGPGSICTTRIVAGVGVPQISAISNVAKALEKSGVPFIADGGIRFSGDISKAIAAGAHSVMLGGMFAGTEEAPGEIELFQGRSYKSYRGMGSIGAMQKGSSDRYFQDNNGNADKLVPEGIEGRVPYKGSVLAVIHQLMGGLRASMGYVGCATINDMRNKAEFVQITSAGMRESHVHDVQITKEAPNYRID
;
A
#
# COMPACT_ATOMS: atom_id res chain seq x y z
N MET A 1 16.10 -3.92 -39.75
CA MET A 1 15.50 -3.44 -38.49
C MET A 1 14.09 -3.97 -38.39
N ARG A 2 13.68 -4.53 -37.25
CA ARG A 2 12.30 -4.98 -37.01
C ARG A 2 11.59 -3.94 -36.12
N LEU A 3 10.76 -3.07 -36.71
CA LEU A 3 9.95 -2.10 -35.98
C LEU A 3 8.57 -2.72 -35.72
N LEU A 4 8.19 -2.88 -34.45
CA LEU A 4 6.91 -3.51 -34.05
C LEU A 4 5.75 -2.52 -34.15
N GLN A 5 5.92 -1.31 -33.60
CA GLN A 5 4.88 -0.27 -33.58
C GLN A 5 5.47 1.11 -33.27
N GLN A 6 4.72 2.15 -33.57
CA GLN A 6 4.91 3.46 -32.94
C GLN A 6 4.32 3.40 -31.55
N ALA A 7 5.09 3.82 -30.54
CA ALA A 7 4.67 3.69 -29.15
C ALA A 7 4.43 5.07 -28.51
N LEU A 8 3.39 5.16 -27.68
CA LEU A 8 2.86 6.39 -27.09
C LEU A 8 3.02 6.42 -25.56
N THR A 9 3.31 7.60 -25.02
CA THR A 9 3.30 7.87 -23.58
C THR A 9 2.13 8.78 -23.19
N PHE A 10 2.03 9.17 -21.92
CA PHE A 10 0.93 10.00 -21.43
C PHE A 10 0.82 11.37 -22.13
N ASP A 11 1.96 11.96 -22.54
CA ASP A 11 2.01 13.26 -23.20
C ASP A 11 1.62 13.21 -24.69
N ASP A 12 1.50 12.02 -25.27
CA ASP A 12 1.15 11.85 -26.67
C ASP A 12 -0.35 11.75 -26.90
N VAL A 13 -1.17 11.67 -25.85
CA VAL A 13 -2.60 11.41 -25.96
C VAL A 13 -3.44 12.28 -25.01
N LEU A 14 -4.69 12.56 -25.42
CA LEU A 14 -5.74 13.08 -24.55
C LEU A 14 -6.98 12.20 -24.64
N LEU A 15 -7.80 12.18 -23.59
CA LEU A 15 -9.12 11.55 -23.61
C LEU A 15 -10.12 12.46 -24.35
N VAL A 16 -10.94 11.86 -25.20
CA VAL A 16 -11.99 12.58 -25.94
C VAL A 16 -13.21 12.75 -25.02
N PRO A 17 -13.73 13.96 -24.83
CA PRO A 17 -14.97 14.17 -24.09
C PRO A 17 -16.13 13.44 -24.75
N ALA A 18 -17.03 12.87 -23.94
CA ALA A 18 -18.21 12.16 -24.43
C ALA A 18 -19.49 12.66 -23.75
N HIS A 19 -20.65 12.29 -24.31
CA HIS A 19 -21.92 12.58 -23.64
C HIS A 19 -21.95 11.98 -22.26
N SER A 20 -22.29 12.78 -21.25
CA SER A 20 -22.28 12.38 -19.85
C SER A 20 -23.58 12.73 -19.15
N VAL A 21 -24.11 11.76 -18.42
CA VAL A 21 -25.18 11.92 -17.43
C VAL A 21 -24.67 11.67 -16.02
N VAL A 22 -23.34 11.53 -15.85
CA VAL A 22 -22.69 11.15 -14.60
C VAL A 22 -22.04 12.36 -13.96
N MET A 23 -22.39 12.64 -12.72
CA MET A 23 -21.72 13.69 -11.95
C MET A 23 -20.44 13.14 -11.29
N PRO A 24 -19.34 13.94 -11.22
CA PRO A 24 -18.08 13.49 -10.61
C PRO A 24 -18.20 12.90 -9.21
N ARG A 25 -19.14 13.41 -8.39
CA ARG A 25 -19.40 12.91 -7.03
C ARG A 25 -20.07 11.52 -6.98
N GLU A 26 -20.69 11.10 -8.08
CA GLU A 26 -21.50 9.87 -8.17
C GLU A 26 -20.73 8.68 -8.75
N VAL A 27 -19.52 8.93 -9.29
CA VAL A 27 -18.72 7.86 -9.88
C VAL A 27 -18.18 6.90 -8.83
N ASN A 28 -18.12 5.62 -9.18
CA ASN A 28 -17.56 4.56 -8.36
C ASN A 28 -16.10 4.28 -8.79
N LEU A 29 -15.16 4.52 -7.87
CA LEU A 29 -13.72 4.32 -8.10
C LEU A 29 -13.23 2.91 -7.78
N SER A 30 -14.13 2.00 -7.34
CA SER A 30 -13.73 0.65 -6.96
C SER A 30 -13.23 -0.15 -8.17
N THR A 31 -12.18 -0.94 -7.92
CA THR A 31 -11.49 -1.74 -8.91
C THR A 31 -10.89 -3.01 -8.28
N HIS A 32 -10.15 -3.80 -9.07
CA HIS A 32 -9.43 -4.97 -8.59
C HIS A 32 -7.91 -4.77 -8.68
N LEU A 33 -7.21 -5.15 -7.61
CA LEU A 33 -5.75 -5.22 -7.58
C LEU A 33 -5.25 -6.58 -8.10
N THR A 34 -5.90 -7.63 -7.63
CA THR A 34 -5.70 -9.03 -8.03
C THR A 34 -7.08 -9.66 -8.26
N ARG A 35 -7.12 -10.93 -8.63
CA ARG A 35 -8.40 -11.66 -8.85
C ARG A 35 -9.34 -11.55 -7.66
N ASN A 36 -8.82 -11.57 -6.41
CA ASN A 36 -9.62 -11.63 -5.19
C ASN A 36 -9.47 -10.40 -4.28
N ILE A 37 -8.53 -9.49 -4.57
CA ILE A 37 -8.37 -8.25 -3.80
C ILE A 37 -9.02 -7.09 -4.54
N LYS A 38 -10.09 -6.55 -3.94
CA LYS A 38 -10.76 -5.34 -4.39
C LYS A 38 -10.15 -4.11 -3.71
N LEU A 39 -9.98 -3.03 -4.45
CA LEU A 39 -9.66 -1.69 -3.97
C LEU A 39 -10.89 -0.79 -4.10
N ASN A 40 -11.03 0.19 -3.20
CA ASN A 40 -12.09 1.21 -3.28
C ASN A 40 -11.65 2.49 -3.99
N ILE A 41 -10.32 2.69 -4.13
CA ILE A 41 -9.71 3.66 -5.05
C ILE A 41 -8.57 2.97 -5.83
N PRO A 42 -8.30 3.33 -7.09
CA PRO A 42 -7.33 2.63 -7.94
C PRO A 42 -5.88 3.03 -7.67
N LEU A 43 -5.50 3.23 -6.41
CA LEU A 43 -4.16 3.68 -6.01
C LEU A 43 -3.38 2.61 -5.25
N VAL A 44 -2.13 2.41 -5.67
CA VAL A 44 -1.14 1.56 -5.01
C VAL A 44 0.14 2.37 -4.78
N SER A 45 0.80 2.24 -3.63
CA SER A 45 2.09 2.90 -3.41
C SER A 45 3.26 1.98 -3.76
N ALA A 46 4.30 2.55 -4.37
CA ALA A 46 5.44 1.82 -4.88
C ALA A 46 6.32 1.24 -3.75
N ALA A 47 6.84 0.04 -3.99
CA ALA A 47 7.73 -0.68 -3.09
C ALA A 47 9.16 -0.10 -3.11
N MET A 48 9.31 1.14 -2.71
CA MET A 48 10.57 1.87 -2.71
C MET A 48 10.90 2.36 -1.29
N ASP A 49 12.18 2.32 -0.94
CA ASP A 49 12.67 2.64 0.41
C ASP A 49 12.57 4.13 0.80
N THR A 50 12.14 4.99 -0.14
CA THR A 50 11.79 6.39 0.08
C THR A 50 10.29 6.66 -0.13
N VAL A 51 9.46 5.62 -0.24
CA VAL A 51 8.02 5.76 -0.52
C VAL A 51 7.16 5.01 0.51
N THR A 52 7.29 3.67 0.61
CA THR A 52 6.29 2.87 1.33
C THR A 52 6.86 2.06 2.48
N GLU A 53 6.55 2.52 3.68
CA GLU A 53 6.58 1.76 4.92
C GLU A 53 5.21 1.74 5.59
N ALA A 54 5.10 1.19 6.81
CA ALA A 54 3.82 1.05 7.50
C ALA A 54 2.99 2.35 7.60
N PRO A 55 3.56 3.55 7.88
CA PRO A 55 2.74 4.76 7.99
C PRO A 55 1.97 5.07 6.71
N LEU A 56 2.64 5.11 5.55
CA LEU A 56 1.98 5.36 4.27
C LEU A 56 1.01 4.23 3.89
N ALA A 57 1.41 2.97 4.12
CA ALA A 57 0.55 1.82 3.81
C ALA A 57 -0.76 1.84 4.61
N ILE A 58 -0.72 2.28 5.88
CA ILE A 58 -1.91 2.44 6.73
C ILE A 58 -2.85 3.49 6.14
N VAL A 59 -2.37 4.71 5.90
CA VAL A 59 -3.22 5.80 5.42
C VAL A 59 -3.80 5.46 4.05
N LEU A 60 -2.99 4.90 3.14
CA LEU A 60 -3.48 4.52 1.81
C LEU A 60 -4.55 3.42 1.89
N ALA A 61 -4.41 2.44 2.78
CA ALA A 61 -5.43 1.41 2.99
C ALA A 61 -6.71 1.98 3.64
N GLN A 62 -6.61 2.95 4.54
CA GLN A 62 -7.75 3.68 5.11
C GLN A 62 -8.56 4.42 4.05
N GLU A 63 -7.88 5.00 3.06
CA GLU A 63 -8.52 5.69 1.92
C GLU A 63 -9.02 4.72 0.82
N GLY A 64 -8.78 3.42 0.98
CA GLY A 64 -9.29 2.38 0.07
C GLY A 64 -8.31 1.91 -1.01
N GLY A 65 -7.07 2.38 -1.00
CA GLY A 65 -5.96 1.88 -1.80
C GLY A 65 -5.17 0.76 -1.10
N LEU A 66 -3.91 0.54 -1.52
CA LEU A 66 -3.05 -0.47 -0.90
C LEU A 66 -1.57 -0.09 -1.00
N GLY A 67 -0.84 -0.20 0.12
CA GLY A 67 0.60 0.02 0.18
C GLY A 67 1.40 -1.26 -0.01
N ILE A 68 2.52 -1.17 -0.77
CA ILE A 68 3.46 -2.28 -0.93
C ILE A 68 4.75 -1.96 -0.17
N ILE A 69 5.00 -2.67 0.94
CA ILE A 69 6.20 -2.49 1.76
C ILE A 69 7.43 -2.94 0.98
N HIS A 70 8.46 -2.07 0.93
CA HIS A 70 9.70 -2.36 0.21
C HIS A 70 10.55 -3.44 0.89
N LYS A 71 11.47 -4.05 0.12
CA LYS A 71 12.35 -5.14 0.60
C LYS A 71 13.75 -4.69 1.06
N ASN A 72 14.12 -3.40 0.93
CA ASN A 72 15.42 -2.86 1.35
C ASN A 72 15.55 -2.78 2.87
N MET A 73 15.27 -3.88 3.53
CA MET A 73 15.37 -4.11 4.98
C MET A 73 15.43 -5.61 5.26
N THR A 74 15.74 -5.98 6.50
CA THR A 74 15.73 -7.40 6.90
C THR A 74 14.32 -8.00 6.78
N PRO A 75 14.19 -9.33 6.54
CA PRO A 75 12.89 -10.00 6.51
C PRO A 75 12.06 -9.75 7.77
N ALA A 76 12.69 -9.76 8.95
CA ALA A 76 12.03 -9.52 10.23
C ALA A 76 11.45 -8.09 10.33
N LEU A 77 12.20 -7.07 9.87
CA LEU A 77 11.74 -5.69 9.88
C LEU A 77 10.58 -5.47 8.89
N GLN A 78 10.66 -6.06 7.68
CA GLN A 78 9.58 -5.99 6.71
C GLN A 78 8.30 -6.66 7.23
N ALA A 79 8.42 -7.83 7.87
CA ALA A 79 7.32 -8.51 8.53
C ALA A 79 6.74 -7.68 9.70
N ALA A 80 7.57 -6.95 10.46
CA ALA A 80 7.11 -6.04 11.50
C ALA A 80 6.29 -4.88 10.94
N HIS A 81 6.69 -4.29 9.78
CA HIS A 81 5.87 -3.29 9.09
C HIS A 81 4.52 -3.86 8.65
N VAL A 82 4.49 -5.05 8.06
CA VAL A 82 3.24 -5.74 7.69
C VAL A 82 2.36 -5.94 8.92
N SER A 83 2.90 -6.50 10.01
CA SER A 83 2.17 -6.69 11.26
C SER A 83 1.62 -5.39 11.84
N ARG A 84 2.36 -4.28 11.73
CA ARG A 84 1.91 -2.96 12.17
C ARG A 84 0.68 -2.49 11.40
N VAL A 85 0.64 -2.68 10.06
CA VAL A 85 -0.54 -2.36 9.25
C VAL A 85 -1.72 -3.25 9.64
N LYS A 86 -1.52 -4.56 9.75
CA LYS A 86 -2.57 -5.54 10.10
C LYS A 86 -3.20 -5.28 11.47
N ARG A 87 -2.43 -4.74 12.43
CA ARG A 87 -2.92 -4.43 13.79
C ARG A 87 -3.57 -3.06 13.91
N PHE A 88 -3.41 -2.17 12.92
CA PHE A 88 -3.77 -0.75 13.06
C PHE A 88 -5.28 -0.51 13.22
N GLU A 89 -6.13 -1.28 12.55
CA GLU A 89 -7.60 -1.16 12.61
C GLU A 89 -8.29 -2.54 12.63
N SER A 90 -7.82 -3.42 13.48
CA SER A 90 -8.35 -4.77 13.49
C SER A 90 -9.79 -4.89 14.04
N GLY A 91 -10.38 -3.79 14.53
CA GLY A 91 -11.69 -3.78 15.20
C GLY A 91 -11.74 -4.69 16.43
N VAL A 92 -11.05 -5.81 16.36
CA VAL A 92 -10.69 -6.70 17.46
C VAL A 92 -9.17 -6.79 17.48
N VAL A 93 -8.52 -6.35 18.54
CA VAL A 93 -7.09 -6.61 18.76
C VAL A 93 -6.95 -8.10 19.05
N ASN A 94 -6.75 -8.89 17.99
CA ASN A 94 -6.43 -10.31 18.14
C ASN A 94 -5.02 -10.39 18.70
N ASP A 95 -4.81 -11.08 19.80
CA ASP A 95 -3.54 -11.17 20.51
C ASP A 95 -3.11 -9.86 21.21
N PRO A 96 -3.92 -9.35 22.17
CA PRO A 96 -3.57 -8.17 22.94
C PRO A 96 -2.36 -8.45 23.83
N VAL A 97 -1.59 -7.40 24.14
CA VAL A 97 -0.54 -7.49 25.17
C VAL A 97 -1.19 -7.84 26.50
N THR A 98 -0.80 -8.97 27.08
CA THR A 98 -1.31 -9.47 28.36
C THR A 98 -0.28 -9.37 29.45
N ILE A 99 -0.72 -9.43 30.69
CA ILE A 99 0.10 -9.45 31.90
C ILE A 99 -0.34 -10.60 32.82
N GLN A 100 0.55 -11.00 33.72
CA GLN A 100 0.29 -12.04 34.72
C GLN A 100 -0.18 -11.42 36.04
N PRO A 101 -1.03 -12.09 36.83
CA PRO A 101 -1.59 -11.54 38.08
C PRO A 101 -0.52 -11.22 39.16
N HIS A 102 0.61 -11.89 39.12
CA HIS A 102 1.72 -11.70 40.08
C HIS A 102 2.71 -10.59 39.70
N MET A 103 2.60 -10.00 38.49
CA MET A 103 3.44 -8.85 38.09
C MET A 103 3.19 -7.66 38.99
N THR A 104 4.23 -6.84 39.20
CA THR A 104 4.11 -5.64 40.01
C THR A 104 3.48 -4.48 39.24
N VAL A 105 2.90 -3.53 39.94
CA VAL A 105 2.41 -2.26 39.37
C VAL A 105 3.51 -1.55 38.58
N ARG A 106 4.75 -1.57 39.07
CA ARG A 106 5.93 -1.00 38.42
C ARG A 106 6.18 -1.60 37.04
N ASP A 107 6.16 -2.93 36.94
CA ASP A 107 6.36 -3.67 35.66
C ASP A 107 5.27 -3.30 34.66
N VAL A 108 4.04 -3.21 35.10
CA VAL A 108 2.89 -2.91 34.27
C VAL A 108 2.91 -1.47 33.78
N LEU A 109 3.31 -0.52 34.63
CA LEU A 109 3.52 0.89 34.22
C LEU A 109 4.58 1.00 33.12
N ALA A 110 5.70 0.27 33.24
CA ALA A 110 6.74 0.23 32.19
C ALA A 110 6.19 -0.33 30.87
N LEU A 111 5.39 -1.41 30.92
CA LEU A 111 4.73 -1.97 29.74
C LEU A 111 3.73 -1.00 29.09
N THR A 112 2.90 -0.32 29.89
CA THR A 112 1.94 0.66 29.35
C THR A 112 2.64 1.84 28.65
N GLN A 113 3.76 2.32 29.20
CA GLN A 113 4.58 3.37 28.58
C GLN A 113 5.25 2.88 27.29
N LYS A 114 5.89 1.71 27.34
CA LYS A 114 6.59 1.10 26.18
C LYS A 114 5.65 0.87 25.01
N HIS A 115 4.46 0.34 25.25
CA HIS A 115 3.50 -0.03 24.21
C HIS A 115 2.45 1.05 23.93
N LYS A 116 2.44 2.16 24.69
CA LYS A 116 1.46 3.26 24.60
C LYS A 116 0.01 2.76 24.67
N ILE A 117 -0.27 1.83 25.56
CA ILE A 117 -1.59 1.22 25.79
C ILE A 117 -2.15 1.61 27.15
N SER A 118 -3.49 1.75 27.23
CA SER A 118 -4.18 2.26 28.42
C SER A 118 -4.97 1.18 29.17
N GLY A 119 -4.76 -0.09 28.86
CA GLY A 119 -5.38 -1.21 29.56
C GLY A 119 -4.88 -2.54 29.04
N LEU A 120 -4.63 -3.44 29.97
CA LEU A 120 -3.98 -4.72 29.78
C LEU A 120 -4.85 -5.84 30.36
N PRO A 121 -5.25 -6.83 29.53
CA PRO A 121 -5.85 -8.05 30.07
C PRO A 121 -4.88 -8.79 31.00
N VAL A 122 -5.37 -9.27 32.10
CA VAL A 122 -4.63 -10.09 33.06
C VAL A 122 -5.01 -11.55 32.82
N VAL A 123 -4.02 -12.39 32.52
CA VAL A 123 -4.23 -13.82 32.23
C VAL A 123 -3.42 -14.70 33.18
N ASP A 124 -3.99 -15.85 33.53
CA ASP A 124 -3.29 -16.93 34.21
C ASP A 124 -3.25 -18.13 33.24
N GLY A 125 -2.07 -18.39 32.70
CA GLY A 125 -1.92 -19.22 31.50
C GLY A 125 -2.65 -18.52 30.31
N ASP A 126 -3.63 -19.22 29.71
CA ASP A 126 -4.43 -18.70 28.59
C ASP A 126 -5.79 -18.13 29.05
N LYS A 127 -6.15 -18.28 30.34
CA LYS A 127 -7.45 -17.87 30.87
C LYS A 127 -7.41 -16.43 31.35
N ILE A 128 -8.48 -15.67 31.01
CA ILE A 128 -8.65 -14.33 31.51
C ILE A 128 -9.04 -14.35 33.01
N VAL A 129 -8.31 -13.62 33.85
CA VAL A 129 -8.58 -13.47 35.28
C VAL A 129 -8.91 -12.04 35.68
N GLY A 130 -8.64 -11.06 34.83
CA GLY A 130 -8.94 -9.67 35.11
C GLY A 130 -8.54 -8.70 33.99
N ILE A 131 -8.68 -7.42 34.27
CA ILE A 131 -8.15 -6.32 33.43
C ILE A 131 -7.59 -5.22 34.34
N VAL A 132 -6.49 -4.60 33.91
CA VAL A 132 -5.93 -3.40 34.53
C VAL A 132 -5.96 -2.26 33.51
N THR A 133 -6.41 -1.09 33.95
CA THR A 133 -6.50 0.11 33.13
C THR A 133 -5.70 1.27 33.73
N ASN A 134 -5.46 2.32 32.94
CA ASN A 134 -4.84 3.54 33.46
C ASN A 134 -5.60 4.14 34.64
N ARG A 135 -6.91 3.88 34.78
CA ARG A 135 -7.71 4.35 35.92
C ARG A 135 -7.26 3.67 37.21
N ASP A 136 -6.98 2.35 37.14
CA ASP A 136 -6.56 1.55 38.29
C ASP A 136 -5.12 1.90 38.69
N LEU A 137 -4.26 2.24 37.73
CA LEU A 137 -2.84 2.56 37.96
C LEU A 137 -2.58 4.02 38.37
N ARG A 138 -3.47 4.96 38.02
CA ARG A 138 -3.21 6.43 38.11
C ARG A 138 -2.86 6.93 39.48
N PHE A 139 -3.50 6.39 40.49
CA PHE A 139 -3.36 6.87 41.89
C PHE A 139 -2.71 5.82 42.78
N GLU A 140 -2.18 4.74 42.18
CA GLU A 140 -1.53 3.71 42.98
C GLU A 140 -0.14 4.16 43.45
N THR A 141 0.07 4.09 44.75
CA THR A 141 1.31 4.51 45.41
C THR A 141 2.23 3.34 45.74
N ASN A 142 1.67 2.16 45.94
CA ASN A 142 2.44 0.92 46.20
C ASN A 142 2.83 0.23 44.88
N LEU A 143 3.96 0.65 44.32
CA LEU A 143 4.42 0.15 43.02
C LEU A 143 4.89 -1.30 43.04
N ASP A 144 5.16 -1.85 44.23
CA ASP A 144 5.73 -3.20 44.37
C ASP A 144 4.65 -4.25 44.71
N GLN A 145 3.38 -3.86 44.83
CA GLN A 145 2.29 -4.81 45.00
C GLN A 145 1.91 -5.52 43.70
N ALA A 146 1.33 -6.70 43.86
CA ALA A 146 0.85 -7.51 42.73
C ALA A 146 -0.39 -6.90 42.06
N ILE A 147 -0.48 -7.03 40.74
CA ILE A 147 -1.61 -6.56 39.93
C ILE A 147 -2.93 -7.19 40.35
N SER A 148 -2.92 -8.44 40.83
CA SER A 148 -4.11 -9.12 41.34
C SER A 148 -4.87 -8.34 42.41
N ASN A 149 -4.20 -7.44 43.13
CA ASN A 149 -4.81 -6.65 44.21
C ASN A 149 -5.59 -5.43 43.70
N ILE A 150 -5.28 -4.94 42.51
CA ILE A 150 -5.86 -3.69 41.96
C ILE A 150 -6.64 -3.91 40.66
N MET A 151 -6.52 -5.08 40.01
CA MET A 151 -7.23 -5.38 38.78
C MET A 151 -8.74 -5.45 38.99
N THR A 152 -9.51 -5.18 37.92
CA THR A 152 -10.91 -5.57 37.85
C THR A 152 -10.96 -7.07 37.64
N PRO A 153 -11.50 -7.88 38.59
CA PRO A 153 -11.48 -9.34 38.52
C PRO A 153 -12.50 -9.88 37.51
N ARG A 154 -12.34 -11.17 37.14
CA ARG A 154 -13.12 -11.87 36.09
C ARG A 154 -14.63 -11.77 36.25
N ASP A 155 -15.13 -11.87 37.47
CA ASP A 155 -16.57 -11.80 37.80
C ASP A 155 -17.22 -10.45 37.51
N ARG A 156 -16.42 -9.38 37.44
CA ARG A 156 -16.87 -8.02 37.09
C ARG A 156 -16.60 -7.65 35.63
N LEU A 157 -15.93 -8.52 34.85
CA LEU A 157 -15.60 -8.21 33.46
C LEU A 157 -16.82 -8.36 32.56
N ILE A 158 -17.05 -7.34 31.74
CA ILE A 158 -17.96 -7.42 30.61
C ILE A 158 -17.17 -7.94 29.42
N THR A 159 -17.63 -9.06 28.85
CA THR A 159 -16.96 -9.76 27.76
C THR A 159 -17.94 -10.08 26.64
N VAL A 160 -17.43 -10.27 25.42
CA VAL A 160 -18.19 -10.83 24.29
C VAL A 160 -17.59 -12.17 23.88
N ARG A 161 -18.40 -13.02 23.27
CA ARG A 161 -17.92 -14.30 22.73
C ARG A 161 -17.21 -14.11 21.41
N GLU A 162 -16.23 -14.97 21.13
CA GLU A 162 -15.59 -15.03 19.81
C GLU A 162 -16.66 -15.28 18.73
N GLY A 163 -16.64 -14.45 17.68
CA GLY A 163 -17.64 -14.49 16.60
C GLY A 163 -18.96 -13.75 16.89
N ALA A 164 -19.11 -13.12 18.06
CA ALA A 164 -20.28 -12.27 18.34
C ALA A 164 -20.36 -11.11 17.33
N PRO A 165 -21.59 -10.68 16.96
CA PRO A 165 -21.80 -9.51 16.12
C PRO A 165 -21.14 -8.26 16.74
N ARG A 166 -20.56 -7.42 15.90
CA ARG A 166 -19.91 -6.17 16.34
C ARG A 166 -20.88 -5.24 17.09
N GLU A 167 -22.13 -5.24 16.70
CA GLU A 167 -23.20 -4.46 17.31
C GLU A 167 -23.40 -4.81 18.78
N GLU A 168 -23.20 -6.07 19.17
CA GLU A 168 -23.23 -6.53 20.56
C GLU A 168 -22.10 -5.87 21.40
N ALA A 169 -20.89 -5.85 20.87
CA ALA A 169 -19.78 -5.19 21.54
C ALA A 169 -20.03 -3.67 21.69
N ILE A 170 -20.57 -3.01 20.64
CA ILE A 170 -20.94 -1.59 20.68
C ILE A 170 -22.00 -1.35 21.75
N HIS A 171 -23.02 -2.20 21.83
CA HIS A 171 -24.08 -2.08 22.84
C HIS A 171 -23.52 -2.20 24.26
N LEU A 172 -22.66 -3.18 24.52
CA LEU A 172 -22.02 -3.36 25.83
C LEU A 172 -21.11 -2.20 26.21
N LEU A 173 -20.28 -1.71 25.27
CA LEU A 173 -19.43 -0.53 25.51
C LEU A 173 -20.25 0.70 25.89
N HIS A 174 -21.38 0.92 25.22
CA HIS A 174 -22.30 2.02 25.51
C HIS A 174 -23.04 1.82 26.84
N GLN A 175 -23.65 0.65 27.05
CA GLN A 175 -24.46 0.34 28.23
C GLN A 175 -23.66 0.44 29.51
N TYR A 176 -22.43 -0.10 29.53
CA TYR A 176 -21.57 -0.12 30.70
C TYR A 176 -20.56 1.03 30.74
N ARG A 177 -20.60 1.97 29.77
CA ARG A 177 -19.68 3.12 29.65
C ARG A 177 -18.22 2.70 29.67
N LEU A 178 -17.90 1.61 28.96
CA LEU A 178 -16.57 1.04 28.87
C LEU A 178 -15.82 1.61 27.66
N GLU A 179 -14.49 1.72 27.78
CA GLU A 179 -13.62 2.06 26.64
C GLU A 179 -13.22 0.81 25.84
N ARG A 180 -13.40 -0.39 26.43
CA ARG A 180 -13.01 -1.68 25.84
C ARG A 180 -13.80 -2.85 26.38
N VAL A 181 -13.93 -3.89 25.56
CA VAL A 181 -14.56 -5.17 25.89
C VAL A 181 -13.63 -6.29 25.46
N LEU A 182 -13.45 -7.29 26.32
CA LEU A 182 -12.64 -8.46 26.03
C LEU A 182 -13.44 -9.49 25.23
N VAL A 183 -12.77 -10.10 24.24
CA VAL A 183 -13.33 -11.22 23.45
C VAL A 183 -12.77 -12.51 23.99
N ILE A 184 -13.65 -13.45 24.36
CA ILE A 184 -13.30 -14.74 24.97
C ILE A 184 -14.00 -15.91 24.25
N ASP A 185 -13.41 -17.09 24.32
CA ASP A 185 -14.08 -18.33 23.89
C ASP A 185 -14.94 -18.95 25.03
N ASP A 186 -15.54 -20.11 24.77
CA ASP A 186 -16.38 -20.81 25.72
C ASP A 186 -15.60 -21.38 26.94
N LYS A 187 -14.28 -21.38 26.89
CA LYS A 187 -13.38 -21.82 27.95
C LYS A 187 -12.77 -20.67 28.75
N ASP A 188 -13.26 -19.43 28.54
CA ASP A 188 -12.71 -18.19 29.10
C ASP A 188 -11.27 -17.89 28.64
N THR A 189 -10.85 -18.43 27.50
CA THR A 189 -9.57 -18.09 26.89
C THR A 189 -9.69 -16.73 26.19
N LEU A 190 -8.73 -15.85 26.43
CA LEU A 190 -8.69 -14.53 25.77
C LEU A 190 -8.41 -14.69 24.28
N LYS A 191 -9.31 -14.18 23.42
CA LYS A 191 -9.18 -14.18 21.94
C LYS A 191 -8.91 -12.79 21.39
N GLY A 192 -9.28 -11.75 22.13
CA GLY A 192 -9.07 -10.39 21.65
C GLY A 192 -9.60 -9.30 22.57
N LEU A 193 -9.48 -8.07 22.06
CA LEU A 193 -9.93 -6.85 22.74
C LEU A 193 -10.57 -5.91 21.71
N ILE A 194 -11.77 -5.40 21.98
CA ILE A 194 -12.44 -4.39 21.17
C ILE A 194 -12.41 -3.07 21.94
N THR A 195 -12.02 -1.97 21.28
CA THR A 195 -12.04 -0.64 21.91
C THR A 195 -12.98 0.33 21.20
N VAL A 196 -13.48 1.34 21.90
CA VAL A 196 -14.28 2.44 21.32
C VAL A 196 -13.50 3.13 20.20
N LYS A 197 -12.18 3.30 20.36
CA LYS A 197 -11.33 3.91 19.33
C LYS A 197 -11.30 3.10 18.02
N ASP A 198 -11.28 1.76 18.10
CA ASP A 198 -11.27 0.91 16.92
C ASP A 198 -12.62 0.95 16.19
N ILE A 199 -13.71 1.06 16.97
CA ILE A 199 -15.06 1.24 16.41
C ILE A 199 -15.17 2.59 15.70
N GLN A 200 -14.67 3.67 16.32
CA GLN A 200 -14.73 5.01 15.77
C GLN A 200 -13.90 5.12 14.48
N LYS A 201 -12.66 4.63 14.47
CA LYS A 201 -11.82 4.58 13.26
C LYS A 201 -12.48 3.85 12.09
N SER A 202 -13.19 2.77 12.37
CA SER A 202 -13.91 2.03 11.33
C SER A 202 -15.09 2.81 10.75
N HIS A 203 -15.69 3.71 11.52
CA HIS A 203 -16.74 4.62 11.06
C HIS A 203 -16.14 5.79 10.26
N ASP A 204 -14.97 6.26 10.67
CA ASP A 204 -14.26 7.39 10.02
C ASP A 204 -13.74 7.02 8.63
N HIS A 205 -13.42 5.72 8.38
CA HIS A 205 -12.91 5.21 7.11
C HIS A 205 -13.80 4.12 6.50
N PRO A 206 -15.01 4.45 6.01
CA PRO A 206 -15.97 3.47 5.49
C PRO A 206 -15.50 2.79 4.20
N PHE A 207 -14.58 3.42 3.46
CA PHE A 207 -14.02 2.90 2.22
C PHE A 207 -12.67 2.20 2.39
N ALA A 208 -12.22 1.97 3.64
CA ALA A 208 -10.94 1.33 3.88
C ALA A 208 -10.83 -0.05 3.20
N CYS A 209 -9.65 -0.33 2.64
CA CYS A 209 -9.35 -1.61 2.03
C CYS A 209 -9.03 -2.64 3.13
N LYS A 210 -10.01 -3.50 3.46
CA LYS A 210 -9.95 -4.47 4.57
C LYS A 210 -10.08 -5.91 4.08
N ASP A 211 -9.50 -6.82 4.86
CA ASP A 211 -9.69 -8.26 4.70
C ASP A 211 -11.01 -8.74 5.36
N SER A 212 -11.33 -10.02 5.23
CA SER A 212 -12.55 -10.61 5.81
C SER A 212 -12.61 -10.55 7.34
N LYS A 213 -11.47 -10.27 8.01
CA LYS A 213 -11.38 -10.08 9.47
C LYS A 213 -11.43 -8.60 9.88
N GLY A 214 -11.74 -7.69 8.95
CA GLY A 214 -11.79 -6.25 9.20
C GLY A 214 -10.43 -5.55 9.37
N ARG A 215 -9.30 -6.22 9.07
CA ARG A 215 -7.95 -5.66 9.17
C ARG A 215 -7.56 -4.99 7.86
N LEU A 216 -6.82 -3.90 7.94
CA LEU A 216 -6.28 -3.23 6.75
C LEU A 216 -5.46 -4.20 5.91
N ARG A 217 -5.61 -4.12 4.58
CA ARG A 217 -4.81 -4.90 3.64
C ARG A 217 -3.46 -4.24 3.38
N VAL A 218 -2.45 -5.08 3.16
CA VAL A 218 -1.07 -4.64 2.88
C VAL A 218 -0.38 -5.64 1.97
N GLY A 219 0.44 -5.13 1.05
CA GLY A 219 1.33 -5.94 0.25
C GLY A 219 2.79 -5.77 0.67
N ALA A 220 3.63 -6.69 0.21
CA ALA A 220 5.07 -6.61 0.41
C ALA A 220 5.83 -7.10 -0.83
N ALA A 221 6.90 -6.39 -1.18
CA ALA A 221 7.77 -6.76 -2.28
C ALA A 221 8.81 -7.79 -1.85
N VAL A 222 9.10 -8.70 -2.78
CA VAL A 222 10.18 -9.69 -2.66
C VAL A 222 10.97 -9.73 -3.97
N GLY A 223 12.21 -10.23 -3.90
CA GLY A 223 13.04 -10.48 -5.07
C GLY A 223 12.95 -11.92 -5.56
N VAL A 224 13.97 -12.34 -6.31
CA VAL A 224 14.14 -13.70 -6.82
C VAL A 224 15.40 -14.38 -6.27
N GLY A 225 16.28 -13.61 -5.61
CA GLY A 225 17.55 -14.08 -5.08
C GLY A 225 17.44 -14.96 -3.85
N GLU A 226 18.60 -15.32 -3.31
CA GLU A 226 18.75 -16.09 -2.08
C GLU A 226 18.07 -15.41 -0.88
N GLY A 227 17.55 -16.19 0.08
CA GLY A 227 16.84 -15.70 1.27
C GLY A 227 15.41 -15.21 0.98
N THR A 228 14.95 -15.23 -0.29
CA THR A 228 13.57 -14.80 -0.61
C THR A 228 12.53 -15.75 -0.01
N GLU A 229 12.81 -17.03 0.09
CA GLU A 229 11.87 -18.02 0.64
C GLU A 229 11.59 -17.78 2.12
N GLU A 230 12.65 -17.53 2.90
CA GLU A 230 12.53 -17.17 4.33
C GLU A 230 11.77 -15.84 4.51
N ARG A 231 12.03 -14.86 3.62
CA ARG A 231 11.31 -13.59 3.60
C ARG A 231 9.83 -13.77 3.37
N VAL A 232 9.45 -14.57 2.36
CA VAL A 232 8.03 -14.89 2.07
C VAL A 232 7.38 -15.59 3.26
N ALA A 233 8.06 -16.55 3.91
CA ALA A 233 7.54 -17.23 5.08
C ALA A 233 7.31 -16.27 6.26
N ALA A 234 8.24 -15.32 6.52
CA ALA A 234 8.09 -14.31 7.56
C ALA A 234 6.93 -13.35 7.27
N LEU A 235 6.75 -12.93 6.00
CA LEU A 235 5.65 -12.08 5.55
C LEU A 235 4.30 -12.80 5.66
N ALA A 236 4.24 -14.07 5.30
CA ALA A 236 3.05 -14.92 5.44
C ALA A 236 2.63 -15.05 6.90
N ALA A 237 3.58 -15.30 7.81
CA ALA A 237 3.33 -15.36 9.26
C ALA A 237 2.85 -13.99 9.80
N ALA A 238 3.32 -12.87 9.25
CA ALA A 238 2.85 -11.53 9.58
C ALA A 238 1.45 -11.19 9.02
N GLY A 239 0.88 -12.04 8.17
CA GLY A 239 -0.45 -11.90 7.59
C GLY A 239 -0.52 -10.97 6.38
N VAL A 240 0.53 -10.93 5.55
CA VAL A 240 0.53 -10.20 4.28
C VAL A 240 -0.62 -10.67 3.36
N ASP A 241 -1.28 -9.74 2.67
CA ASP A 241 -2.40 -10.07 1.77
C ASP A 241 -1.92 -10.36 0.34
N VAL A 242 -0.88 -9.68 -0.10
CA VAL A 242 -0.31 -9.84 -1.45
C VAL A 242 1.21 -9.75 -1.44
N ILE A 243 1.85 -10.67 -2.13
CA ILE A 243 3.29 -10.65 -2.42
C ILE A 243 3.50 -10.09 -3.83
N VAL A 244 4.41 -9.13 -3.97
CA VAL A 244 4.83 -8.61 -5.27
C VAL A 244 6.24 -9.12 -5.55
N VAL A 245 6.37 -10.01 -6.54
CA VAL A 245 7.68 -10.41 -7.08
C VAL A 245 8.15 -9.29 -7.99
N ASP A 246 9.00 -8.41 -7.46
CA ASP A 246 9.29 -7.09 -8.00
C ASP A 246 10.72 -6.99 -8.52
N THR A 247 10.88 -7.01 -9.85
CA THR A 247 12.15 -6.92 -10.55
C THR A 247 12.12 -5.88 -11.67
N ALA A 248 13.28 -5.51 -12.19
CA ALA A 248 13.40 -4.63 -13.35
C ALA A 248 12.88 -5.29 -14.65
N HIS A 249 12.91 -6.64 -14.70
CA HIS A 249 12.46 -7.42 -15.85
C HIS A 249 11.65 -8.65 -15.41
N GLY A 250 10.33 -8.51 -15.35
CA GLY A 250 9.41 -9.55 -14.91
C GLY A 250 9.26 -10.74 -15.87
N HIS A 251 9.69 -10.60 -17.13
CA HIS A 251 9.68 -11.70 -18.11
C HIS A 251 11.01 -12.47 -18.09
N SER A 252 11.54 -12.74 -16.92
CA SER A 252 12.72 -13.58 -16.72
C SER A 252 12.33 -14.89 -16.03
N GLN A 253 13.06 -15.98 -16.31
CA GLN A 253 12.74 -17.30 -15.79
C GLN A 253 12.68 -17.30 -14.26
N GLY A 254 13.64 -16.64 -13.59
CA GLY A 254 13.66 -16.56 -12.13
C GLY A 254 12.42 -15.89 -11.52
N VAL A 255 11.78 -14.94 -12.24
CA VAL A 255 10.52 -14.33 -11.79
C VAL A 255 9.35 -15.29 -11.96
N LEU A 256 9.26 -15.96 -13.10
CA LEU A 256 8.20 -16.96 -13.38
C LEU A 256 8.26 -18.11 -12.36
N ASP A 257 9.47 -18.62 -12.11
CA ASP A 257 9.71 -19.68 -11.12
C ASP A 257 9.35 -19.23 -9.71
N ARG A 258 9.69 -17.98 -9.34
CA ARG A 258 9.36 -17.41 -8.01
C ARG A 258 7.86 -17.20 -7.83
N VAL A 259 7.15 -16.71 -8.82
CA VAL A 259 5.68 -16.60 -8.82
C VAL A 259 5.04 -17.98 -8.59
N ASN A 260 5.46 -18.99 -9.36
CA ASN A 260 4.96 -20.35 -9.23
C ASN A 260 5.26 -20.93 -7.84
N TRP A 261 6.50 -20.74 -7.35
CA TRP A 261 6.90 -21.22 -6.03
C TRP A 261 6.05 -20.60 -4.90
N VAL A 262 5.80 -19.28 -4.93
CA VAL A 262 4.95 -18.62 -3.92
C VAL A 262 3.53 -19.18 -3.97
N LYS A 263 2.94 -19.31 -5.14
CA LYS A 263 1.57 -19.86 -5.32
C LYS A 263 1.46 -21.30 -4.82
N LYS A 264 2.48 -22.11 -5.07
CA LYS A 264 2.51 -23.52 -4.63
C LYS A 264 2.62 -23.66 -3.11
N ASN A 265 3.48 -22.86 -2.48
CA ASN A 265 3.77 -22.99 -1.04
C ASN A 265 2.82 -22.16 -0.16
N PHE A 266 2.27 -21.05 -0.69
CA PHE A 266 1.37 -20.15 0.03
C PHE A 266 0.10 -19.84 -0.81
N PRO A 267 -0.75 -20.84 -1.10
CA PRO A 267 -1.86 -20.71 -2.05
C PRO A 267 -2.94 -19.68 -1.65
N LYS A 268 -2.97 -19.28 -0.38
CA LYS A 268 -3.91 -18.26 0.14
C LYS A 268 -3.41 -16.83 -0.06
N ILE A 269 -2.14 -16.64 -0.40
CA ILE A 269 -1.56 -15.31 -0.63
C ILE A 269 -1.68 -14.99 -2.12
N GLU A 270 -2.18 -13.81 -2.43
CA GLU A 270 -2.23 -13.29 -3.80
C GLU A 270 -0.82 -12.91 -4.26
N VAL A 271 -0.51 -13.14 -5.53
CA VAL A 271 0.82 -12.87 -6.10
C VAL A 271 0.73 -11.96 -7.31
N ILE A 272 1.51 -10.89 -7.29
CA ILE A 272 1.69 -9.99 -8.44
C ILE A 272 3.11 -10.17 -8.96
N GLY A 273 3.26 -10.36 -10.27
CA GLY A 273 4.56 -10.40 -10.94
C GLY A 273 4.83 -9.12 -11.74
N GLY A 274 6.09 -8.69 -11.80
CA GLY A 274 6.50 -7.54 -12.61
C GLY A 274 7.98 -7.16 -12.43
N ASN A 275 8.46 -6.15 -13.22
CA ASN A 275 7.69 -5.34 -14.18
C ASN A 275 7.79 -5.90 -15.58
N ILE A 276 6.75 -5.68 -16.36
CA ILE A 276 6.68 -6.09 -17.76
C ILE A 276 6.20 -4.93 -18.64
N ALA A 277 6.30 -5.11 -19.98
CA ALA A 277 5.80 -4.14 -20.95
C ALA A 277 5.18 -4.79 -22.20
N THR A 278 5.13 -6.13 -22.28
CA THR A 278 4.71 -6.86 -23.50
C THR A 278 3.57 -7.83 -23.22
N ALA A 279 2.81 -8.16 -24.27
CA ALA A 279 1.73 -9.13 -24.23
C ALA A 279 2.21 -10.53 -23.81
N ASP A 280 3.34 -10.99 -24.35
CA ASP A 280 3.88 -12.31 -24.06
C ASP A 280 4.34 -12.43 -22.61
N ALA A 281 4.96 -11.38 -22.06
CA ALA A 281 5.33 -11.34 -20.66
C ALA A 281 4.11 -11.42 -19.73
N ALA A 282 3.00 -10.75 -20.08
CA ALA A 282 1.76 -10.79 -19.32
C ALA A 282 1.18 -12.21 -19.30
N LYS A 283 1.13 -12.88 -20.45
CA LYS A 283 0.67 -14.28 -20.53
C LYS A 283 1.55 -15.22 -19.72
N ALA A 284 2.89 -15.10 -19.87
CA ALA A 284 3.83 -15.93 -19.14
C ALA A 284 3.67 -15.82 -17.61
N LEU A 285 3.43 -14.61 -17.07
CA LEU A 285 3.16 -14.41 -15.65
C LEU A 285 1.83 -15.03 -15.21
N VAL A 286 0.78 -14.92 -16.02
CA VAL A 286 -0.52 -15.55 -15.74
C VAL A 286 -0.38 -17.08 -15.76
N ASP A 287 0.33 -17.64 -16.71
CA ASP A 287 0.60 -19.08 -16.83
C ASP A 287 1.44 -19.60 -15.64
N ALA A 288 2.34 -18.77 -15.10
CA ALA A 288 3.08 -19.04 -13.87
C ALA A 288 2.21 -18.96 -12.59
N GLY A 289 0.95 -18.51 -12.69
CA GLY A 289 -0.01 -18.45 -11.60
C GLY A 289 -0.16 -17.07 -10.94
N ALA A 290 0.31 -15.99 -11.56
CA ALA A 290 0.12 -14.64 -11.02
C ALA A 290 -1.38 -14.26 -10.94
N ASP A 291 -1.77 -13.64 -9.83
CA ASP A 291 -3.13 -13.12 -9.60
C ASP A 291 -3.28 -11.67 -10.05
N GLY A 292 -2.17 -11.03 -10.32
CA GLY A 292 -2.06 -9.67 -10.87
C GLY A 292 -0.73 -9.46 -11.55
N VAL A 293 -0.64 -8.45 -12.41
CA VAL A 293 0.56 -8.14 -13.18
C VAL A 293 0.91 -6.67 -13.04
N LYS A 294 2.20 -6.32 -13.02
CA LYS A 294 2.67 -4.94 -12.89
C LYS A 294 3.43 -4.49 -14.14
N VAL A 295 2.96 -3.38 -14.76
CA VAL A 295 3.36 -2.91 -16.09
C VAL A 295 4.13 -1.60 -16.01
N GLY A 296 5.36 -1.59 -16.52
CA GLY A 296 6.18 -0.38 -16.62
C GLY A 296 7.67 -0.70 -16.64
N ILE A 297 8.31 -0.55 -17.80
CA ILE A 297 9.75 -0.67 -17.98
C ILE A 297 10.33 0.71 -18.28
N GLY A 298 10.97 1.31 -17.26
CA GLY A 298 11.67 2.58 -17.37
C GLY A 298 10.84 3.87 -17.43
N PRO A 299 9.53 3.93 -17.06
CA PRO A 299 8.78 5.18 -17.14
C PRO A 299 8.95 6.08 -15.90
N GLY A 300 9.51 5.59 -14.80
CA GLY A 300 9.66 6.35 -13.55
C GLY A 300 10.61 7.54 -13.67
N SER A 301 10.32 8.65 -12.98
CA SER A 301 11.10 9.90 -13.04
C SER A 301 12.55 9.77 -12.58
N ILE A 302 12.83 8.77 -11.73
CA ILE A 302 14.19 8.49 -11.19
C ILE A 302 14.85 7.27 -11.89
N CYS A 303 14.21 6.70 -12.90
CA CYS A 303 14.70 5.52 -13.62
C CYS A 303 15.52 5.93 -14.84
N THR A 304 16.68 5.32 -15.01
CA THR A 304 17.56 5.55 -16.17
C THR A 304 17.71 4.33 -17.06
N THR A 305 16.97 3.25 -16.85
CA THR A 305 17.02 2.00 -17.63
C THR A 305 16.92 2.24 -19.13
N ARG A 306 16.03 3.11 -19.58
CA ARG A 306 15.88 3.42 -21.03
C ARG A 306 17.10 4.09 -21.64
N ILE A 307 17.87 4.81 -20.85
CA ILE A 307 19.09 5.51 -21.30
C ILE A 307 20.31 4.61 -21.13
N VAL A 308 20.45 3.95 -19.98
CA VAL A 308 21.63 3.13 -19.65
C VAL A 308 21.60 1.78 -20.39
N ALA A 309 20.46 1.09 -20.39
CA ALA A 309 20.29 -0.20 -21.03
C ALA A 309 19.66 -0.11 -22.44
N GLY A 310 19.08 1.02 -22.83
CA GLY A 310 18.39 1.20 -24.11
C GLY A 310 17.08 0.42 -24.21
N VAL A 311 16.52 -0.06 -23.09
CA VAL A 311 15.35 -0.95 -23.05
C VAL A 311 14.16 -0.26 -22.39
N GLY A 312 12.97 -0.38 -23.01
CA GLY A 312 11.72 0.14 -22.45
C GLY A 312 10.63 0.23 -23.52
N VAL A 313 9.41 0.46 -23.04
CA VAL A 313 8.24 0.72 -23.89
C VAL A 313 7.50 1.93 -23.32
N PRO A 314 7.13 2.94 -24.13
CA PRO A 314 6.29 4.05 -23.70
C PRO A 314 5.01 3.58 -23.04
N GLN A 315 4.60 4.22 -21.93
CA GLN A 315 3.72 3.61 -20.94
C GLN A 315 2.29 3.36 -21.45
N ILE A 316 1.70 4.26 -22.25
CA ILE A 316 0.35 4.05 -22.82
C ILE A 316 0.33 2.81 -23.72
N SER A 317 1.35 2.64 -24.58
CA SER A 317 1.45 1.46 -25.43
C SER A 317 1.68 0.18 -24.63
N ALA A 318 2.53 0.22 -23.59
CA ALA A 318 2.75 -0.93 -22.72
C ALA A 318 1.45 -1.37 -22.03
N ILE A 319 0.68 -0.41 -21.46
CA ILE A 319 -0.62 -0.66 -20.84
C ILE A 319 -1.60 -1.27 -21.85
N SER A 320 -1.75 -0.67 -23.03
CA SER A 320 -2.69 -1.13 -24.06
C SER A 320 -2.35 -2.54 -24.57
N ASN A 321 -1.06 -2.85 -24.78
CA ASN A 321 -0.62 -4.17 -25.22
C ASN A 321 -0.93 -5.26 -24.17
N VAL A 322 -0.71 -4.97 -22.89
CA VAL A 322 -1.03 -5.88 -21.78
C VAL A 322 -2.55 -6.01 -21.60
N ALA A 323 -3.30 -4.90 -21.70
CA ALA A 323 -4.77 -4.93 -21.61
C ALA A 323 -5.38 -5.90 -22.64
N LYS A 324 -4.97 -5.80 -23.91
CA LYS A 324 -5.41 -6.70 -24.98
C LYS A 324 -5.04 -8.16 -24.70
N ALA A 325 -3.83 -8.40 -24.18
CA ALA A 325 -3.37 -9.76 -23.88
C ALA A 325 -4.14 -10.43 -22.74
N LEU A 326 -4.56 -9.64 -21.74
CA LEU A 326 -5.22 -10.12 -20.53
C LEU A 326 -6.76 -10.01 -20.57
N GLU A 327 -7.36 -9.50 -21.63
CA GLU A 327 -8.79 -9.23 -21.74
C GLU A 327 -9.67 -10.43 -21.32
N LYS A 328 -9.28 -11.65 -21.70
CA LYS A 328 -10.03 -12.88 -21.39
C LYS A 328 -9.51 -13.65 -20.18
N SER A 329 -8.44 -13.18 -19.53
CA SER A 329 -7.78 -13.93 -18.44
C SER A 329 -8.45 -13.72 -17.09
N GLY A 330 -9.19 -12.62 -16.92
CA GLY A 330 -9.72 -12.17 -15.64
C GLY A 330 -8.64 -11.71 -14.65
N VAL A 331 -7.38 -11.56 -15.09
CA VAL A 331 -6.26 -11.08 -14.26
C VAL A 331 -6.13 -9.58 -14.39
N PRO A 332 -6.31 -8.81 -13.30
CA PRO A 332 -6.11 -7.37 -13.32
C PRO A 332 -4.62 -7.02 -13.39
N PHE A 333 -4.32 -5.77 -13.77
CA PHE A 333 -2.96 -5.29 -13.79
C PHE A 333 -2.83 -3.83 -13.35
N ILE A 334 -1.63 -3.47 -12.91
CA ILE A 334 -1.24 -2.19 -12.36
C ILE A 334 -0.38 -1.46 -13.38
N ALA A 335 -0.68 -0.20 -13.69
CA ALA A 335 0.23 0.68 -14.42
C ALA A 335 1.20 1.34 -13.44
N ASP A 336 2.48 1.02 -13.56
CA ASP A 336 3.54 1.46 -12.65
C ASP A 336 4.51 2.44 -13.32
N GLY A 337 4.54 3.66 -12.82
CA GLY A 337 5.47 4.70 -13.21
C GLY A 337 5.00 5.63 -14.33
N GLY A 338 5.67 6.79 -14.43
CA GLY A 338 5.40 7.82 -15.43
C GLY A 338 4.25 8.77 -15.10
N ILE A 339 3.54 8.57 -14.01
CA ILE A 339 2.39 9.37 -13.59
C ILE A 339 2.86 10.60 -12.81
N ARG A 340 2.53 11.79 -13.32
CA ARG A 340 2.87 13.10 -12.73
C ARG A 340 1.65 13.89 -12.32
N PHE A 341 0.51 13.67 -12.97
CA PHE A 341 -0.75 14.37 -12.74
C PHE A 341 -1.92 13.38 -12.60
N SER A 342 -3.03 13.83 -12.02
CA SER A 342 -4.26 13.03 -11.95
C SER A 342 -4.79 12.63 -13.34
N GLY A 343 -4.58 13.46 -14.36
CA GLY A 343 -4.92 13.15 -15.74
C GLY A 343 -4.18 11.93 -16.29
N ASP A 344 -2.94 11.67 -15.84
CA ASP A 344 -2.19 10.49 -16.26
C ASP A 344 -2.80 9.20 -15.67
N ILE A 345 -3.37 9.27 -14.45
CA ILE A 345 -4.15 8.18 -13.84
C ILE A 345 -5.34 7.85 -14.73
N SER A 346 -6.08 8.87 -15.16
CA SER A 346 -7.23 8.73 -16.05
C SER A 346 -6.84 8.06 -17.36
N LYS A 347 -5.75 8.53 -17.98
CA LYS A 347 -5.23 7.95 -19.22
C LYS A 347 -4.76 6.49 -19.04
N ALA A 348 -4.10 6.16 -17.92
CA ALA A 348 -3.68 4.80 -17.62
C ALA A 348 -4.87 3.84 -17.48
N ILE A 349 -5.93 4.26 -16.79
CA ILE A 349 -7.16 3.48 -16.64
C ILE A 349 -7.86 3.32 -17.98
N ALA A 350 -8.04 4.39 -18.73
CA ALA A 350 -8.65 4.34 -20.05
C ALA A 350 -7.88 3.47 -21.06
N ALA A 351 -6.53 3.41 -20.93
CA ALA A 351 -5.70 2.49 -21.72
C ALA A 351 -5.84 1.03 -21.29
N GLY A 352 -6.56 0.74 -20.20
CA GLY A 352 -6.92 -0.62 -19.77
C GLY A 352 -6.44 -1.03 -18.37
N ALA A 353 -5.63 -0.22 -17.66
CA ALA A 353 -5.17 -0.55 -16.31
C ALA A 353 -6.33 -0.60 -15.32
N HIS A 354 -6.25 -1.49 -14.32
CA HIS A 354 -7.22 -1.58 -13.22
C HIS A 354 -6.86 -0.63 -12.08
N SER A 355 -5.57 -0.44 -11.85
CA SER A 355 -5.05 0.47 -10.83
C SER A 355 -3.70 1.04 -11.28
N VAL A 356 -3.22 2.03 -10.55
CA VAL A 356 -1.93 2.68 -10.81
C VAL A 356 -1.02 2.61 -9.60
N MET A 357 0.28 2.45 -9.82
CA MET A 357 1.30 2.51 -8.77
C MET A 357 2.03 3.84 -8.82
N LEU A 358 2.12 4.51 -7.67
CA LEU A 358 2.70 5.84 -7.52
C LEU A 358 3.96 5.80 -6.64
N GLY A 359 5.07 6.35 -7.16
CA GLY A 359 6.31 6.58 -6.43
C GLY A 359 6.49 8.07 -6.08
N GLY A 360 6.90 8.90 -7.05
CA GLY A 360 7.24 10.31 -6.84
C GLY A 360 6.12 11.18 -6.27
N MET A 361 4.86 10.84 -6.57
CA MET A 361 3.71 11.55 -6.00
C MET A 361 3.61 11.38 -4.49
N PHE A 362 3.98 10.21 -3.96
CA PHE A 362 3.92 9.88 -2.53
C PHE A 362 5.25 10.11 -1.79
N ALA A 363 6.40 10.08 -2.48
CA ALA A 363 7.72 10.22 -1.85
C ALA A 363 7.88 11.49 -1.01
N GLY A 364 7.25 12.62 -1.41
CA GLY A 364 7.31 13.89 -0.69
C GLY A 364 6.32 14.04 0.46
N THR A 365 5.51 13.02 0.77
CA THR A 365 4.48 13.11 1.81
C THR A 365 5.04 12.88 3.21
N GLU A 366 4.31 13.32 4.23
CA GLU A 366 4.67 13.17 5.63
C GLU A 366 4.85 11.70 6.02
N GLU A 367 3.97 10.83 5.51
CA GLU A 367 3.88 9.41 5.84
C GLU A 367 4.93 8.55 5.11
N ALA A 368 5.56 9.08 4.05
CA ALA A 368 6.68 8.41 3.38
C ALA A 368 7.93 8.36 4.28
N PRO A 369 8.82 7.35 4.13
CA PRO A 369 10.09 7.30 4.87
C PRO A 369 11.00 8.50 4.63
N GLY A 370 11.92 8.73 5.54
CA GLY A 370 12.92 9.79 5.47
C GLY A 370 12.51 11.09 6.16
N GLU A 371 13.52 11.90 6.49
CA GLU A 371 13.36 13.18 7.16
C GLU A 371 13.08 14.30 6.16
N ILE A 372 12.56 15.42 6.66
CA ILE A 372 12.37 16.64 5.88
C ILE A 372 13.72 17.37 5.82
N GLU A 373 14.21 17.62 4.63
CA GLU A 373 15.44 18.36 4.35
C GLU A 373 15.11 19.80 3.93
N LEU A 374 15.80 20.77 4.54
CA LEU A 374 15.71 22.16 4.14
C LEU A 374 16.78 22.49 3.09
N PHE A 375 16.36 22.94 1.91
CA PHE A 375 17.25 23.33 0.84
C PHE A 375 16.76 24.60 0.14
N GLN A 376 17.60 25.62 0.06
CA GLN A 376 17.27 26.93 -0.55
C GLN A 376 15.94 27.53 -0.02
N GLY A 377 15.70 27.41 1.30
CA GLY A 377 14.50 27.94 1.94
C GLY A 377 13.21 27.13 1.71
N ARG A 378 13.29 25.96 1.08
CA ARG A 378 12.14 25.07 0.84
C ARG A 378 12.39 23.70 1.46
N SER A 379 11.29 23.04 1.85
CA SER A 379 11.30 21.69 2.43
C SER A 379 11.21 20.63 1.33
N TYR A 380 12.07 19.62 1.44
CA TYR A 380 12.15 18.48 0.52
C TYR A 380 12.20 17.17 1.29
N LYS A 381 11.97 16.05 0.60
CA LYS A 381 12.29 14.70 1.05
C LYS A 381 13.13 13.99 0.00
N SER A 382 14.00 13.10 0.46
CA SER A 382 14.80 12.25 -0.41
C SER A 382 13.88 11.34 -1.24
N TYR A 383 14.19 11.20 -2.52
CA TYR A 383 13.54 10.26 -3.42
C TYR A 383 14.55 9.64 -4.36
N ARG A 384 14.63 8.30 -4.38
CA ARG A 384 15.65 7.60 -5.20
C ARG A 384 15.05 6.38 -5.91
N GLY A 385 15.67 6.06 -7.05
CA GLY A 385 15.39 4.83 -7.77
C GLY A 385 15.93 3.61 -7.04
N MET A 386 15.23 2.48 -7.15
CA MET A 386 15.71 1.20 -6.60
C MET A 386 16.98 0.72 -7.33
N GLY A 387 17.27 1.21 -8.54
CA GLY A 387 18.52 1.01 -9.28
C GLY A 387 19.59 2.07 -9.04
N SER A 388 19.42 2.95 -8.06
CA SER A 388 20.49 3.87 -7.63
C SER A 388 21.55 3.14 -6.83
N ILE A 389 22.78 3.67 -6.80
CA ILE A 389 23.92 3.05 -6.08
C ILE A 389 23.55 2.82 -4.61
N GLY A 390 23.04 3.85 -3.93
CA GLY A 390 22.70 3.74 -2.51
C GLY A 390 21.53 2.78 -2.22
N ALA A 391 20.57 2.61 -3.15
CA ALA A 391 19.53 1.62 -3.00
C ALA A 391 20.05 0.19 -3.23
N MET A 392 20.90 0.00 -4.24
CA MET A 392 21.50 -1.31 -4.55
C MET A 392 22.43 -1.78 -3.43
N GLN A 393 23.19 -0.91 -2.81
CA GLN A 393 24.02 -1.23 -1.63
C GLN A 393 23.20 -1.70 -0.42
N LYS A 394 21.95 -1.23 -0.29
CA LYS A 394 21.01 -1.62 0.79
C LYS A 394 20.19 -2.87 0.51
N GLY A 395 20.35 -3.51 -0.67
CA GLY A 395 19.73 -4.79 -0.96
C GLY A 395 18.83 -4.85 -2.19
N SER A 396 18.81 -3.82 -3.06
CA SER A 396 18.01 -3.86 -4.31
C SER A 396 18.80 -4.26 -5.55
N SER A 397 20.07 -4.66 -5.42
CA SER A 397 20.91 -5.08 -6.55
C SER A 397 20.33 -6.30 -7.29
N ASP A 398 19.73 -7.25 -6.58
CA ASP A 398 19.06 -8.43 -7.13
C ASP A 398 17.86 -8.07 -8.04
N ARG A 399 17.21 -6.91 -7.82
CA ARG A 399 16.16 -6.38 -8.69
C ARG A 399 16.67 -6.15 -10.12
N TYR A 400 17.95 -5.83 -10.25
CA TYR A 400 18.66 -5.52 -11.52
C TYR A 400 19.59 -6.65 -11.94
N PHE A 401 19.45 -7.83 -11.35
CA PHE A 401 20.29 -9.01 -11.65
C PHE A 401 21.79 -8.77 -11.46
N GLN A 402 22.15 -7.91 -10.49
CA GLN A 402 23.52 -7.57 -10.16
C GLN A 402 23.88 -8.12 -8.78
N ASP A 403 25.06 -8.74 -8.68
CA ASP A 403 25.58 -9.26 -7.41
C ASP A 403 26.18 -8.14 -6.57
N ASN A 404 25.75 -8.04 -5.33
CA ASN A 404 26.31 -7.09 -4.37
C ASN A 404 27.52 -7.72 -3.66
N ASN A 405 28.66 -7.79 -4.36
CA ASN A 405 29.92 -8.31 -3.80
C ASN A 405 30.67 -7.30 -2.92
N GLY A 406 29.96 -6.32 -2.33
CA GLY A 406 30.53 -5.31 -1.44
C GLY A 406 31.34 -4.20 -2.12
N ASN A 407 31.49 -4.23 -3.45
CA ASN A 407 32.19 -3.20 -4.20
C ASN A 407 31.21 -2.35 -5.03
N ALA A 408 30.92 -1.14 -4.53
CA ALA A 408 30.03 -0.18 -5.18
C ALA A 408 30.48 0.21 -6.60
N ASP A 409 31.80 0.23 -6.85
CA ASP A 409 32.37 0.65 -8.12
C ASP A 409 32.10 -0.32 -9.27
N LYS A 410 31.65 -1.54 -8.97
CA LYS A 410 31.25 -2.55 -9.96
C LYS A 410 29.75 -2.53 -10.29
N LEU A 411 28.94 -1.78 -9.55
CA LEU A 411 27.51 -1.68 -9.82
C LEU A 411 27.26 -0.74 -11.01
N VAL A 412 26.35 -1.14 -11.88
CA VAL A 412 25.87 -0.30 -13.00
C VAL A 412 24.47 0.25 -12.63
N PRO A 413 24.37 1.52 -12.23
CA PRO A 413 23.09 2.06 -11.79
C PRO A 413 22.13 2.29 -12.95
N GLU A 414 20.87 1.92 -12.73
CA GLU A 414 19.73 2.20 -13.62
C GLU A 414 18.71 3.15 -12.95
N GLY A 415 19.18 3.98 -12.04
CA GLY A 415 18.40 4.97 -11.33
C GLY A 415 19.27 6.01 -10.65
N ILE A 416 18.67 7.14 -10.31
CA ILE A 416 19.34 8.26 -9.63
C ILE A 416 18.83 8.43 -8.20
N GLU A 417 19.59 9.18 -7.41
CA GLU A 417 19.18 9.72 -6.12
C GLU A 417 18.88 11.21 -6.28
N GLY A 418 17.72 11.63 -5.77
CA GLY A 418 17.25 12.99 -5.87
C GLY A 418 16.39 13.38 -4.68
N ARG A 419 15.71 14.50 -4.81
CA ARG A 419 14.76 15.01 -3.82
C ARG A 419 13.49 15.48 -4.50
N VAL A 420 12.39 15.40 -3.77
CA VAL A 420 11.07 15.92 -4.21
C VAL A 420 10.57 16.94 -3.17
N PRO A 421 9.81 17.96 -3.59
CA PRO A 421 9.21 18.89 -2.66
C PRO A 421 8.38 18.17 -1.59
N TYR A 422 8.48 18.63 -0.34
CA TYR A 422 7.60 18.17 0.73
C TYR A 422 6.16 18.64 0.46
N LYS A 423 5.20 17.74 0.58
CA LYS A 423 3.80 17.94 0.17
C LYS A 423 2.82 17.92 1.35
N GLY A 424 3.30 17.75 2.58
CA GLY A 424 2.44 17.54 3.74
C GLY A 424 1.80 16.15 3.74
N SER A 425 0.62 16.03 4.34
CA SER A 425 -0.07 14.73 4.47
C SER A 425 -0.46 14.14 3.12
N VAL A 426 -0.30 12.83 3.00
CA VAL A 426 -0.71 12.03 1.82
C VAL A 426 -2.22 12.13 1.56
N LEU A 427 -3.04 12.38 2.59
CA LEU A 427 -4.49 12.55 2.43
C LEU A 427 -4.83 13.68 1.44
N ALA A 428 -4.13 14.81 1.54
CA ALA A 428 -4.33 15.93 0.62
C ALA A 428 -3.97 15.54 -0.83
N VAL A 429 -2.88 14.77 -1.00
CA VAL A 429 -2.45 14.27 -2.32
C VAL A 429 -3.49 13.31 -2.90
N ILE A 430 -3.95 12.32 -2.12
CA ILE A 430 -4.97 11.35 -2.54
C ILE A 430 -6.26 12.08 -2.93
N HIS A 431 -6.70 13.07 -2.14
CA HIS A 431 -7.89 13.86 -2.43
C HIS A 431 -7.82 14.56 -3.80
N GLN A 432 -6.68 15.21 -4.11
CA GLN A 432 -6.49 15.88 -5.40
C GLN A 432 -6.44 14.88 -6.56
N LEU A 433 -5.74 13.75 -6.40
CA LEU A 433 -5.64 12.72 -7.42
C LEU A 433 -7.01 12.09 -7.73
N MET A 434 -7.77 11.74 -6.70
CA MET A 434 -9.10 11.14 -6.89
C MET A 434 -10.13 12.16 -7.37
N GLY A 435 -10.00 13.43 -6.97
CA GLY A 435 -10.80 14.52 -7.51
C GLY A 435 -10.61 14.70 -9.02
N GLY A 436 -9.35 14.68 -9.49
CA GLY A 436 -9.05 14.75 -10.91
C GLY A 436 -9.55 13.54 -11.70
N LEU A 437 -9.42 12.33 -11.17
CA LEU A 437 -9.98 11.12 -11.79
C LEU A 437 -11.52 11.19 -11.89
N ARG A 438 -12.20 11.62 -10.82
CA ARG A 438 -13.66 11.81 -10.82
C ARG A 438 -14.10 12.82 -11.86
N ALA A 439 -13.40 13.95 -11.97
CA ALA A 439 -13.66 14.96 -12.99
C ALA A 439 -13.52 14.36 -14.40
N SER A 440 -12.43 13.62 -14.66
CA SER A 440 -12.20 12.95 -15.94
C SER A 440 -13.33 11.97 -16.28
N MET A 441 -13.76 11.14 -15.33
CA MET A 441 -14.86 10.18 -15.51
C MET A 441 -16.17 10.92 -15.84
N GLY A 442 -16.42 12.08 -15.23
CA GLY A 442 -17.54 12.95 -15.57
C GLY A 442 -17.46 13.47 -17.03
N TYR A 443 -16.29 13.92 -17.48
CA TYR A 443 -16.09 14.38 -18.86
C TYR A 443 -16.27 13.28 -19.92
N VAL A 444 -15.87 12.04 -19.61
CA VAL A 444 -15.99 10.92 -20.57
C VAL A 444 -17.28 10.09 -20.38
N GLY A 445 -18.16 10.49 -19.47
CA GLY A 445 -19.46 9.83 -19.24
C GLY A 445 -19.36 8.43 -18.64
N CYS A 446 -18.32 8.13 -17.85
CA CYS A 446 -18.06 6.82 -17.29
C CYS A 446 -18.40 6.78 -15.79
N ALA A 447 -19.38 5.98 -15.39
CA ALA A 447 -19.82 5.86 -13.99
C ALA A 447 -18.87 5.00 -13.14
N THR A 448 -18.14 4.07 -13.74
CA THR A 448 -17.24 3.12 -13.06
C THR A 448 -15.86 3.08 -13.71
N ILE A 449 -14.87 2.61 -12.96
CA ILE A 449 -13.52 2.33 -13.51
C ILE A 449 -13.60 1.37 -14.71
N ASN A 450 -14.46 0.36 -14.63
CA ASN A 450 -14.63 -0.59 -15.73
C ASN A 450 -15.25 0.06 -16.99
N ASP A 451 -16.20 0.99 -16.83
CA ASP A 451 -16.71 1.77 -17.96
C ASP A 451 -15.59 2.57 -18.63
N MET A 452 -14.76 3.25 -17.84
CA MET A 452 -13.65 4.06 -18.36
C MET A 452 -12.62 3.20 -19.11
N ARG A 453 -12.30 2.01 -18.62
CA ARG A 453 -11.41 1.06 -19.29
C ARG A 453 -11.93 0.58 -20.64
N ASN A 454 -13.24 0.49 -20.82
CA ASN A 454 -13.87 -0.13 -21.98
C ASN A 454 -14.49 0.85 -22.99
N LYS A 455 -14.79 2.10 -22.56
CA LYS A 455 -15.56 3.05 -23.37
C LYS A 455 -14.80 4.32 -23.72
N ALA A 456 -13.80 4.72 -22.90
CA ALA A 456 -13.07 5.97 -23.12
C ALA A 456 -12.21 5.88 -24.38
N GLU A 457 -12.22 6.95 -25.17
CA GLU A 457 -11.50 7.06 -26.42
C GLU A 457 -10.34 8.05 -26.30
N PHE A 458 -9.31 7.85 -27.11
CA PHE A 458 -8.13 8.70 -27.16
C PHE A 458 -8.01 9.43 -28.49
N VAL A 459 -7.46 10.63 -28.44
CA VAL A 459 -6.88 11.34 -29.55
C VAL A 459 -5.37 11.45 -29.34
N GLN A 460 -4.60 11.18 -30.37
CA GLN A 460 -3.16 11.44 -30.37
C GLN A 460 -2.91 12.91 -30.64
N ILE A 461 -2.01 13.51 -29.85
CA ILE A 461 -1.64 14.92 -29.97
C ILE A 461 -0.16 15.08 -30.36
N THR A 462 0.18 16.26 -30.85
CA THR A 462 1.56 16.66 -31.14
C THR A 462 2.20 17.32 -29.92
N SER A 463 3.51 17.58 -29.97
CA SER A 463 4.19 18.39 -28.96
C SER A 463 3.63 19.80 -28.83
N ALA A 464 3.02 20.35 -29.91
CA ALA A 464 2.32 21.61 -29.86
C ALA A 464 1.01 21.51 -29.06
N GLY A 465 0.23 20.44 -29.26
CA GLY A 465 -0.95 20.15 -28.47
C GLY A 465 -0.64 19.89 -27.00
N MET A 466 0.51 19.29 -26.69
CA MET A 466 0.94 19.13 -25.30
C MET A 466 1.28 20.48 -24.65
N ARG A 467 1.95 21.39 -25.36
CA ARG A 467 2.19 22.77 -24.86
C ARG A 467 0.92 23.55 -24.64
N GLU A 468 -0.06 23.43 -25.56
CA GLU A 468 -1.39 24.02 -25.42
C GLU A 468 -2.13 23.50 -24.18
N SER A 469 -1.89 22.24 -23.77
CA SER A 469 -2.51 21.61 -22.61
C SER A 469 -1.99 22.15 -21.27
N HIS A 470 -0.80 22.73 -21.24
CA HIS A 470 -0.26 23.40 -20.07
C HIS A 470 -0.67 24.88 -20.03
N VAL A 471 -0.61 25.46 -18.83
CA VAL A 471 -0.80 26.91 -18.67
C VAL A 471 0.23 27.66 -19.53
N HIS A 472 -0.24 28.56 -20.38
CA HIS A 472 0.59 29.36 -21.29
C HIS A 472 0.08 30.80 -21.34
N ASP A 473 0.93 31.72 -21.77
CA ASP A 473 0.65 33.14 -21.95
C ASP A 473 0.17 33.89 -20.69
N VAL A 474 0.39 33.32 -19.50
CA VAL A 474 0.08 33.95 -18.22
C VAL A 474 1.17 33.66 -17.18
N GLN A 475 1.32 34.55 -16.21
CA GLN A 475 2.18 34.30 -15.05
C GLN A 475 1.34 33.76 -13.88
N ILE A 476 1.73 32.61 -13.33
CA ILE A 476 1.06 32.04 -12.17
C ILE A 476 1.37 32.91 -10.94
N THR A 477 0.34 33.50 -10.34
CA THR A 477 0.46 34.29 -9.11
C THR A 477 0.10 33.51 -7.86
N LYS A 478 -0.68 32.40 -8.02
CA LYS A 478 -1.04 31.47 -6.96
C LYS A 478 -1.05 30.06 -7.52
N GLU A 479 -0.21 29.19 -6.98
CA GLU A 479 -0.14 27.78 -7.37
C GLU A 479 -1.44 27.03 -7.02
N ALA A 480 -1.90 26.18 -7.92
CA ALA A 480 -2.96 25.22 -7.64
C ALA A 480 -2.37 23.99 -6.91
N PRO A 481 -3.10 23.37 -5.99
CA PRO A 481 -2.57 22.23 -5.22
C PRO A 481 -2.29 20.98 -6.08
N ASN A 482 -2.88 20.91 -7.27
CA ASN A 482 -2.82 19.79 -8.20
C ASN A 482 -2.09 20.10 -9.52
N TYR A 483 -1.53 21.29 -9.67
CA TYR A 483 -0.79 21.70 -10.85
C TYR A 483 0.47 22.48 -10.48
N ARG A 484 1.61 22.02 -10.98
CA ARG A 484 2.92 22.70 -10.88
C ARG A 484 3.60 22.63 -12.23
N ILE A 485 4.30 23.69 -12.57
CA ILE A 485 5.27 23.71 -13.69
C ILE A 485 6.61 23.35 -13.04
N ASP A 486 7.24 22.24 -13.45
CA ASP A 486 8.56 21.82 -13.04
C ASP A 486 9.64 22.64 -13.75
#